data_9577a1e1ed32fa1cf5a4f9e4287e7454
#
_entry.id   9577a1e1ed32fa1cf5a4f9e4287e7454
#
_cell.length_a   1.000
_cell.length_b   1.000
_cell.length_c   1.000
_cell.angle_alpha   90.00
_cell.angle_beta   90.00
_cell.angle_gamma   90.00
#
_symmetry.space_group_name_H-M   'P 1'
#
loop_
_entity.id
_entity.type
_entity.pdbx_description
1 polymer ?
#
loop_
_entity_poly.entity_id
_entity_poly.type
_entity_poly.pdbx_seq_one_letter_code
_entity_poly.pdbx_strand_id
1 'polypeptide(L)'
;LFWIFNDKGNIHSETEAEPLGLEIHAQAFGFTADNEVNDMTFYNYKVINRSTLPLNDTYFGQWVDPDLGYYLDDYVGCDVNLGLGFCYNGDAEDECGAGYGFNPPAIGVDFFQGPLADAGDGVDNDRDGVIDELGEQIIMSKFVYYNNDFTVTGNPESGTDIYNYLRGIWKDNVPMTYGGDGHGAGNGTTTDECNFMFPGTSDASFTGQEWTEVTAGNVPADRRFLQSAGAFTLQPGAVNVITTGVVWARAKSGGQTASVQLLKIYDREAQALFDNNFNILNGPDAPDLTVRELDKELIFTLSNGATSNNQNESYSEKDPYITKPANIANYPDYKFQGYLVYQLKSATVSVTDLDDLDKARLVFRSDINDTVSGIVNQYLDPILGVYTPIEEVASILSEGVVGSVDQGVQYSFQITEDKFALGNTRLVNHKTYYFMSLSYGYNRAEENSSPYDVNAADYDGRNQPYISGRRNIQVYSGIPHFTSPDAGGTTLEASYGDGVEITRFEGTGNGGNALELSPATINAILESSDHRAMNLSYESGQGPIDISVVDPVKIPKGTFMLKLMEPVVTN
;
A
#
# COMPACT_ATOMS: atom_id res chain seq x y z
N LEU A 1 -18.65 -3.19 -3.38
CA LEU A 1 -19.81 -3.99 -3.67
C LEU A 1 -20.75 -3.97 -2.46
N PHE A 2 -22.08 -3.85 -2.70
CA PHE A 2 -23.07 -3.84 -1.63
C PHE A 2 -24.27 -4.68 -2.02
N TRP A 3 -24.81 -5.51 -1.09
CA TRP A 3 -26.01 -6.31 -1.29
C TRP A 3 -26.77 -6.53 0.01
N ILE A 4 -28.05 -6.88 -0.11
CA ILE A 4 -28.94 -7.19 1.02
C ILE A 4 -29.58 -8.52 0.75
N PHE A 5 -29.66 -9.37 1.77
CA PHE A 5 -30.37 -10.63 1.71
C PHE A 5 -31.05 -10.93 3.07
N ASN A 6 -31.99 -11.88 3.04
CA ASN A 6 -32.62 -12.37 4.26
C ASN A 6 -32.87 -13.89 4.13
N ASP A 7 -33.06 -14.53 5.24
CA ASP A 7 -33.31 -15.97 5.34
C ASP A 7 -34.80 -16.32 5.39
N LYS A 8 -35.71 -15.35 5.09
CA LYS A 8 -37.14 -15.54 5.20
C LYS A 8 -37.75 -16.14 3.91
N GLY A 9 -38.47 -17.23 4.03
CA GLY A 9 -39.42 -17.64 3.03
C GLY A 9 -39.44 -19.11 2.66
N ASN A 10 -38.35 -19.78 2.43
CA ASN A 10 -38.38 -21.19 2.01
C ASN A 10 -37.58 -22.07 2.98
N ILE A 11 -37.95 -23.37 3.01
CA ILE A 11 -37.15 -24.37 3.72
C ILE A 11 -35.71 -24.32 3.20
N HIS A 12 -34.75 -24.25 4.10
CA HIS A 12 -33.35 -24.34 3.79
C HIS A 12 -32.98 -25.78 3.47
N SER A 13 -33.09 -26.15 2.21
CA SER A 13 -32.96 -27.56 1.76
C SER A 13 -31.57 -28.15 2.00
N GLU A 14 -30.55 -27.32 2.16
CA GLU A 14 -29.15 -27.74 2.42
C GLU A 14 -28.95 -28.17 3.86
N THR A 15 -29.63 -27.55 4.81
CA THR A 15 -29.44 -27.77 6.25
C THR A 15 -30.69 -28.33 6.92
N GLU A 16 -31.84 -28.35 6.23
CA GLU A 16 -33.17 -28.67 6.76
C GLU A 16 -33.59 -27.80 7.96
N ALA A 17 -32.92 -26.65 8.13
CA ALA A 17 -33.18 -25.74 9.23
C ALA A 17 -34.30 -24.75 8.91
N GLU A 18 -35.05 -24.33 9.94
CA GLU A 18 -36.05 -23.27 9.83
C GLU A 18 -35.37 -21.88 9.76
N PRO A 19 -35.97 -20.91 9.07
CA PRO A 19 -35.44 -19.56 8.97
C PRO A 19 -35.42 -18.85 10.33
N LEU A 20 -34.33 -18.14 10.64
CA LEU A 20 -34.14 -17.38 11.85
C LEU A 20 -34.85 -16.01 11.83
N GLY A 21 -35.18 -15.50 10.65
CA GLY A 21 -35.77 -14.18 10.46
C GLY A 21 -34.73 -13.05 10.48
N LEU A 22 -33.53 -13.31 9.95
CA LEU A 22 -32.47 -12.34 9.82
C LEU A 22 -32.57 -11.56 8.50
N GLU A 23 -32.16 -10.31 8.53
CA GLU A 23 -31.83 -9.49 7.36
C GLU A 23 -30.36 -9.09 7.48
N ILE A 24 -29.59 -9.30 6.42
CA ILE A 24 -28.14 -9.02 6.41
C ILE A 24 -27.84 -8.03 5.29
N HIS A 25 -27.21 -6.91 5.65
CA HIS A 25 -26.61 -5.98 4.71
C HIS A 25 -25.11 -6.25 4.65
N ALA A 26 -24.64 -6.63 3.50
CA ALA A 26 -23.25 -6.96 3.29
C ALA A 26 -22.58 -5.95 2.36
N GLN A 27 -21.36 -5.56 2.69
CA GLN A 27 -20.51 -4.70 1.88
C GLN A 27 -19.15 -5.33 1.75
N ALA A 28 -18.64 -5.43 0.51
CA ALA A 28 -17.26 -5.83 0.24
C ALA A 28 -16.51 -4.69 -0.43
N PHE A 29 -15.26 -4.45 -0.01
CA PHE A 29 -14.40 -3.41 -0.55
C PHE A 29 -12.93 -3.79 -0.41
N GLY A 30 -12.08 -3.09 -1.13
CA GLY A 30 -10.64 -3.19 -1.08
C GLY A 30 -10.04 -1.86 -1.53
N PHE A 31 -8.73 -1.74 -1.40
CA PHE A 31 -8.00 -0.53 -1.74
C PHE A 31 -6.99 -0.84 -2.84
N THR A 32 -6.74 0.13 -3.70
CA THR A 32 -5.58 0.10 -4.59
C THR A 32 -4.44 0.82 -3.88
N ALA A 33 -3.39 0.09 -3.58
CA ALA A 33 -2.23 0.56 -2.86
C ALA A 33 -0.96 -0.02 -3.49
N ASP A 34 0.17 0.56 -3.17
CA ASP A 34 1.51 0.09 -3.53
C ASP A 34 2.20 -0.68 -2.39
N ASN A 35 1.44 -0.99 -1.35
CA ASN A 35 1.87 -1.77 -0.19
C ASN A 35 0.94 -2.98 0.03
N GLU A 36 1.12 -3.70 1.14
CA GLU A 36 0.39 -4.89 1.55
C GLU A 36 -1.14 -4.74 1.60
N VAL A 37 -1.66 -3.51 1.77
CA VAL A 37 -3.10 -3.24 1.74
C VAL A 37 -3.73 -3.60 0.39
N ASN A 38 -2.94 -3.64 -0.70
CA ASN A 38 -3.38 -4.09 -2.02
C ASN A 38 -3.72 -5.60 -2.06
N ASP A 39 -3.20 -6.37 -1.12
CA ASP A 39 -3.39 -7.82 -1.01
C ASP A 39 -4.48 -8.20 0.01
N MET A 40 -5.36 -7.25 0.33
CA MET A 40 -6.42 -7.40 1.34
C MET A 40 -7.80 -7.07 0.77
N THR A 41 -8.81 -7.77 1.27
CA THR A 41 -10.23 -7.45 1.03
C THR A 41 -10.98 -7.42 2.34
N PHE A 42 -11.95 -6.52 2.44
CA PHE A 42 -12.71 -6.26 3.66
C PHE A 42 -14.19 -6.46 3.42
N TYR A 43 -14.87 -7.00 4.44
CA TYR A 43 -16.29 -7.30 4.40
C TYR A 43 -16.96 -6.77 5.67
N ASN A 44 -17.98 -5.96 5.50
CA ASN A 44 -18.80 -5.45 6.60
C ASN A 44 -20.19 -6.06 6.52
N TYR A 45 -20.63 -6.69 7.60
CA TYR A 45 -21.92 -7.32 7.73
C TYR A 45 -22.74 -6.63 8.81
N LYS A 46 -23.88 -6.06 8.41
CA LYS A 46 -24.87 -5.56 9.36
C LYS A 46 -25.97 -6.60 9.48
N VAL A 47 -25.99 -7.35 10.60
CA VAL A 47 -26.94 -8.43 10.88
C VAL A 47 -28.07 -7.86 11.72
N ILE A 48 -29.30 -8.02 11.27
CA ILE A 48 -30.51 -7.45 11.86
C ILE A 48 -31.50 -8.57 12.16
N ASN A 49 -31.93 -8.71 13.41
CA ASN A 49 -33.01 -9.60 13.79
C ASN A 49 -34.36 -8.97 13.42
N ARG A 50 -34.99 -9.46 12.36
CA ARG A 50 -36.33 -9.05 11.89
C ARG A 50 -37.44 -9.94 12.45
N SER A 51 -37.09 -10.96 13.24
CA SER A 51 -38.07 -11.82 13.89
C SER A 51 -38.67 -11.14 15.13
N THR A 52 -39.68 -11.76 15.71
CA THR A 52 -40.32 -11.33 16.95
C THR A 52 -39.72 -12.02 18.18
N LEU A 53 -38.73 -12.90 17.99
CA LEU A 53 -38.12 -13.71 19.02
C LEU A 53 -36.67 -13.30 19.24
N PRO A 54 -36.16 -13.35 20.47
CA PRO A 54 -34.74 -13.25 20.72
C PRO A 54 -34.03 -14.49 20.17
N LEU A 55 -32.89 -14.28 19.53
CA LEU A 55 -31.99 -15.35 19.11
C LEU A 55 -30.89 -15.45 20.18
N ASN A 56 -30.96 -16.51 20.98
CA ASN A 56 -29.96 -16.77 22.04
C ASN A 56 -28.90 -17.74 21.51
N ASP A 57 -27.76 -17.78 22.15
CA ASP A 57 -26.63 -18.65 21.77
C ASP A 57 -26.32 -18.56 20.28
N THR A 58 -26.35 -17.35 19.75
CA THR A 58 -26.10 -17.06 18.34
C THR A 58 -24.58 -17.03 18.09
N TYR A 59 -24.18 -17.58 16.95
CA TYR A 59 -22.80 -17.54 16.48
C TYR A 59 -22.76 -16.94 15.08
N PHE A 60 -21.80 -16.08 14.82
CA PHE A 60 -21.42 -15.70 13.47
C PHE A 60 -20.24 -16.55 13.05
N GLY A 61 -20.36 -17.29 11.95
CA GLY A 61 -19.31 -18.17 11.44
C GLY A 61 -18.83 -17.75 10.06
N GLN A 62 -17.53 -17.86 9.85
CA GLN A 62 -16.88 -17.76 8.54
C GLN A 62 -16.43 -19.15 8.12
N TRP A 63 -17.10 -19.68 7.10
CA TRP A 63 -16.70 -20.91 6.45
C TRP A 63 -15.73 -20.60 5.33
N VAL A 64 -14.62 -21.31 5.29
CA VAL A 64 -13.52 -21.06 4.35
C VAL A 64 -13.13 -22.37 3.68
N ASP A 65 -13.09 -22.34 2.36
CA ASP A 65 -12.62 -23.38 1.44
C ASP A 65 -11.57 -22.72 0.54
N PRO A 66 -10.30 -22.68 0.96
CA PRO A 66 -9.32 -21.76 0.37
C PRO A 66 -8.76 -22.20 -0.97
N ASP A 67 -8.70 -23.51 -1.29
CA ASP A 67 -8.11 -24.04 -2.52
C ASP A 67 -6.81 -23.29 -2.92
N LEU A 68 -5.84 -23.24 -2.00
CA LEU A 68 -4.64 -22.41 -2.15
C LEU A 68 -3.64 -23.04 -3.12
N GLY A 69 -3.65 -22.58 -4.39
CA GLY A 69 -2.82 -23.19 -5.42
C GLY A 69 -3.29 -24.59 -5.79
N TYR A 70 -2.51 -25.61 -5.45
CA TYR A 70 -2.90 -27.02 -5.58
C TYR A 70 -3.59 -27.50 -4.29
N TYR A 71 -4.91 -27.49 -4.26
CA TYR A 71 -5.75 -27.70 -3.09
C TYR A 71 -5.57 -29.01 -2.31
N LEU A 72 -4.80 -29.97 -2.82
CA LEU A 72 -4.59 -31.28 -2.16
C LEU A 72 -3.35 -31.32 -1.27
N ASP A 73 -2.59 -30.24 -1.15
CA ASP A 73 -1.37 -30.17 -0.35
C ASP A 73 -1.40 -29.05 0.72
N ASP A 74 -2.60 -28.62 1.07
CA ASP A 74 -2.83 -27.56 2.05
C ASP A 74 -2.83 -28.05 3.50
N TYR A 75 -2.41 -27.15 4.39
CA TYR A 75 -2.59 -27.16 5.83
C TYR A 75 -3.36 -25.92 6.29
N VAL A 76 -3.99 -26.02 7.46
CA VAL A 76 -4.64 -24.89 8.11
C VAL A 76 -4.13 -24.69 9.54
N GLY A 77 -4.39 -23.53 10.09
CA GLY A 77 -4.11 -23.18 11.47
C GLY A 77 -4.78 -21.90 11.89
N CYS A 78 -4.60 -21.51 13.12
CA CYS A 78 -5.09 -20.21 13.61
C CYS A 78 -4.08 -19.52 14.52
N ASP A 79 -4.27 -18.21 14.67
CA ASP A 79 -3.62 -17.42 15.72
C ASP A 79 -4.71 -16.83 16.62
N VAL A 80 -4.76 -17.34 17.85
CA VAL A 80 -5.83 -17.03 18.79
C VAL A 80 -5.78 -15.57 19.23
N ASN A 81 -4.57 -15.01 19.35
CA ASN A 81 -4.38 -13.63 19.79
C ASN A 81 -4.78 -12.61 18.72
N LEU A 82 -4.68 -13.00 17.44
CA LEU A 82 -5.05 -12.16 16.31
C LEU A 82 -6.52 -12.34 15.90
N GLY A 83 -7.18 -13.44 16.30
CA GLY A 83 -8.49 -13.79 15.75
C GLY A 83 -8.44 -14.37 14.34
N LEU A 84 -7.26 -14.74 13.87
CA LEU A 84 -6.92 -15.10 12.51
C LEU A 84 -6.96 -16.61 12.28
N GLY A 85 -7.79 -17.08 11.34
CA GLY A 85 -7.69 -18.42 10.76
C GLY A 85 -6.94 -18.36 9.43
N PHE A 86 -6.10 -19.35 9.11
CA PHE A 86 -5.29 -19.29 7.90
C PHE A 86 -5.07 -20.66 7.25
N CYS A 87 -4.79 -20.62 5.94
CA CYS A 87 -4.36 -21.74 5.13
C CYS A 87 -2.97 -21.48 4.54
N TYR A 88 -2.17 -22.52 4.41
CA TYR A 88 -0.82 -22.50 3.86
C TYR A 88 -0.45 -23.85 3.27
N ASN A 89 0.43 -23.88 2.28
CA ASN A 89 0.91 -25.11 1.66
C ASN A 89 1.64 -26.04 2.67
N GLY A 90 1.56 -27.32 2.47
CA GLY A 90 2.17 -28.34 3.34
C GLY A 90 3.69 -28.34 3.35
N ASP A 91 4.35 -27.86 2.29
CA ASP A 91 5.80 -27.74 2.19
C ASP A 91 6.25 -26.46 1.44
N ALA A 92 7.51 -26.39 1.02
CA ALA A 92 8.10 -25.19 0.44
C ALA A 92 7.84 -25.00 -1.06
N GLU A 93 7.18 -25.94 -1.73
CA GLU A 93 6.85 -25.92 -3.15
C GLU A 93 5.42 -26.36 -3.38
N ASP A 94 4.60 -25.51 -3.94
CA ASP A 94 3.22 -25.80 -4.34
C ASP A 94 3.19 -26.25 -5.80
N GLU A 95 2.86 -27.53 -6.04
CA GLU A 95 3.09 -28.23 -7.29
C GLU A 95 1.88 -28.23 -8.24
N CYS A 96 1.96 -29.14 -9.21
CA CYS A 96 0.88 -29.59 -10.10
C CYS A 96 0.28 -28.57 -11.05
N GLY A 97 1.03 -27.57 -11.51
CA GLY A 97 0.64 -26.67 -12.60
C GLY A 97 -0.47 -25.66 -12.28
N ALA A 98 -1.24 -25.89 -11.22
CA ALA A 98 -2.13 -24.91 -10.60
C ALA A 98 -1.46 -24.22 -9.41
N GLY A 99 -0.36 -24.79 -8.92
CA GLY A 99 0.37 -24.33 -7.76
C GLY A 99 1.23 -23.09 -8.02
N TYR A 100 1.58 -22.41 -6.94
CA TYR A 100 2.41 -21.20 -6.96
C TYR A 100 3.92 -21.49 -7.14
N GLY A 101 4.35 -22.76 -7.07
CA GLY A 101 5.76 -23.14 -7.08
C GLY A 101 6.47 -22.83 -5.76
N PHE A 102 7.79 -22.57 -5.82
CA PHE A 102 8.59 -22.29 -4.62
C PHE A 102 8.13 -21.05 -3.86
N ASN A 103 8.23 -21.12 -2.53
CA ASN A 103 7.75 -20.12 -1.60
C ASN A 103 6.25 -19.82 -1.82
N PRO A 104 5.38 -20.80 -1.56
CA PRO A 104 3.94 -20.61 -1.70
C PRO A 104 3.41 -19.56 -0.72
N PRO A 105 2.29 -18.88 -1.06
CA PRO A 105 1.67 -17.91 -0.19
C PRO A 105 0.99 -18.55 1.02
N ALA A 106 0.49 -17.69 1.89
CA ALA A 106 -0.51 -18.02 2.89
C ALA A 106 -1.71 -17.06 2.73
N ILE A 107 -2.90 -17.54 3.06
CA ILE A 107 -4.13 -16.74 3.08
C ILE A 107 -4.79 -16.85 4.45
N GLY A 108 -5.27 -15.73 4.97
CA GLY A 108 -5.93 -15.66 6.27
C GLY A 108 -7.29 -14.97 6.20
N VAL A 109 -8.14 -15.33 7.13
CA VAL A 109 -9.45 -14.70 7.34
C VAL A 109 -9.54 -14.30 8.80
N ASP A 110 -9.89 -13.04 9.05
CA ASP A 110 -9.88 -12.45 10.38
C ASP A 110 -11.20 -11.77 10.76
N PHE A 111 -11.43 -11.65 12.07
CA PHE A 111 -12.47 -10.83 12.67
C PHE A 111 -11.87 -9.50 13.17
N PHE A 112 -11.80 -8.48 12.33
CA PHE A 112 -11.40 -7.14 12.76
C PHE A 112 -12.39 -6.52 13.75
N GLN A 113 -13.66 -6.91 13.63
CA GLN A 113 -14.72 -6.55 14.55
C GLN A 113 -15.75 -7.68 14.58
N GLY A 114 -15.87 -8.33 15.69
CA GLY A 114 -16.89 -9.34 15.91
C GLY A 114 -18.24 -8.79 16.36
N PRO A 115 -19.20 -9.65 16.66
CA PRO A 115 -20.48 -9.25 17.25
C PRO A 115 -20.30 -8.70 18.67
N LEU A 116 -21.25 -7.87 19.09
CA LEU A 116 -21.30 -7.41 20.49
C LEU A 116 -21.57 -8.58 21.43
N ALA A 117 -20.81 -8.67 22.50
CA ALA A 117 -20.99 -9.62 23.58
C ALA A 117 -22.26 -9.31 24.42
N ASP A 118 -22.77 -10.31 25.11
CA ASP A 118 -23.83 -10.13 26.08
C ASP A 118 -23.28 -9.47 27.35
N ALA A 119 -23.90 -8.39 27.79
CA ALA A 119 -23.42 -7.66 28.96
C ALA A 119 -23.53 -8.50 30.23
N GLY A 120 -22.46 -8.64 30.99
CA GLY A 120 -22.41 -9.34 32.27
C GLY A 120 -22.35 -10.87 32.12
N ASP A 121 -21.77 -11.37 31.02
CA ASP A 121 -21.57 -12.81 30.81
C ASP A 121 -20.35 -13.37 31.58
N GLY A 122 -19.49 -12.48 32.11
CA GLY A 122 -18.32 -12.83 32.91
C GLY A 122 -17.13 -13.33 32.09
N VAL A 123 -17.12 -13.08 30.78
CA VAL A 123 -16.07 -13.47 29.84
C VAL A 123 -15.34 -12.23 29.33
N ASP A 124 -14.04 -12.30 29.18
CA ASP A 124 -13.20 -11.35 28.44
C ASP A 124 -13.26 -11.78 26.95
N ASN A 125 -14.22 -11.24 26.20
CA ASN A 125 -14.58 -11.72 24.86
C ASN A 125 -13.63 -11.24 23.77
N ASP A 126 -12.96 -10.10 23.95
CA ASP A 126 -11.97 -9.55 23.04
C ASP A 126 -10.51 -9.78 23.49
N ARG A 127 -10.34 -10.38 24.68
CA ARG A 127 -9.04 -10.75 25.28
C ARG A 127 -8.10 -9.58 25.55
N ASP A 128 -8.66 -8.41 25.85
CA ASP A 128 -7.88 -7.22 26.22
C ASP A 128 -7.46 -7.19 27.70
N GLY A 129 -8.01 -8.12 28.53
CA GLY A 129 -7.75 -8.27 29.95
C GLY A 129 -8.79 -7.57 30.84
N VAL A 130 -9.82 -6.96 30.28
CA VAL A 130 -10.97 -6.41 30.97
C VAL A 130 -12.17 -7.34 30.74
N ILE A 131 -13.05 -7.50 31.71
CA ILE A 131 -14.21 -8.37 31.60
C ILE A 131 -15.47 -7.51 31.64
N ASP A 132 -16.41 -7.79 30.72
CA ASP A 132 -17.72 -7.14 30.67
C ASP A 132 -17.69 -5.61 30.51
N GLU A 133 -16.74 -5.04 29.73
CA GLU A 133 -16.75 -3.62 29.43
C GLU A 133 -17.86 -3.24 28.44
N LEU A 134 -18.23 -1.96 28.48
CA LEU A 134 -19.33 -1.47 27.67
C LEU A 134 -19.00 -1.49 26.17
N GLY A 135 -19.71 -2.31 25.42
CA GLY A 135 -19.53 -2.42 23.96
C GLY A 135 -18.48 -3.45 23.56
N GLU A 136 -18.11 -4.32 24.49
CA GLU A 136 -17.21 -5.45 24.25
C GLU A 136 -17.64 -6.28 23.05
N GLN A 137 -16.67 -6.70 22.25
CA GLN A 137 -16.89 -7.45 21.02
C GLN A 137 -16.26 -8.82 21.10
N ILE A 138 -16.91 -9.80 20.48
CA ILE A 138 -16.43 -11.17 20.48
C ILE A 138 -15.50 -11.34 19.29
N ILE A 139 -14.21 -11.52 19.53
CA ILE A 139 -13.28 -11.98 18.49
C ILE A 139 -13.46 -13.50 18.26
N MET A 140 -12.62 -14.12 17.42
CA MET A 140 -12.73 -15.56 17.14
C MET A 140 -12.82 -16.37 18.45
N SER A 141 -13.96 -17.02 18.68
CA SER A 141 -14.21 -17.84 19.87
C SER A 141 -13.94 -19.33 19.65
N LYS A 142 -14.06 -19.81 18.41
CA LYS A 142 -13.79 -21.19 18.00
C LYS A 142 -13.13 -21.23 16.63
N PHE A 143 -12.27 -22.24 16.46
CA PHE A 143 -11.68 -22.59 15.16
C PHE A 143 -11.71 -24.10 14.99
N VAL A 144 -12.41 -24.58 13.95
CA VAL A 144 -12.59 -25.99 13.63
C VAL A 144 -12.11 -26.23 12.20
N TYR A 145 -11.25 -27.22 12.00
CA TYR A 145 -10.88 -27.65 10.66
C TYR A 145 -11.57 -28.98 10.33
N TYR A 146 -11.73 -29.28 9.07
CA TYR A 146 -12.15 -30.59 8.60
C TYR A 146 -11.71 -30.85 7.16
N ASN A 147 -11.60 -32.15 6.82
CA ASN A 147 -11.31 -32.56 5.45
C ASN A 147 -12.63 -32.70 4.65
N ASN A 148 -12.48 -32.68 3.33
CA ASN A 148 -13.59 -32.98 2.43
C ASN A 148 -13.94 -34.49 2.42
N ASP A 149 -14.40 -34.99 3.55
CA ASP A 149 -14.84 -36.36 3.73
C ASP A 149 -16.14 -36.44 4.58
N PHE A 150 -16.68 -37.62 4.78
CA PHE A 150 -17.92 -37.86 5.54
C PHE A 150 -17.69 -38.59 6.87
N THR A 151 -16.50 -38.48 7.41
CA THR A 151 -16.20 -39.00 8.76
C THR A 151 -16.91 -38.19 9.84
N VAL A 152 -16.78 -38.62 11.10
CA VAL A 152 -17.31 -37.88 12.26
C VAL A 152 -16.74 -36.47 12.38
N THR A 153 -15.51 -36.29 11.96
CA THR A 153 -14.79 -35.01 11.95
C THR A 153 -14.70 -34.38 10.55
N GLY A 154 -15.46 -34.90 9.58
CA GLY A 154 -15.51 -34.41 8.20
C GLY A 154 -16.62 -33.42 7.93
N ASN A 155 -17.08 -33.34 6.67
CA ASN A 155 -18.10 -32.40 6.23
C ASN A 155 -19.36 -32.43 7.12
N PRO A 156 -19.86 -31.30 7.61
CA PRO A 156 -21.16 -31.22 8.27
C PRO A 156 -22.28 -31.48 7.25
N GLU A 157 -23.31 -32.22 7.65
CA GLU A 157 -24.37 -32.68 6.76
C GLU A 157 -25.74 -32.11 7.12
N SER A 158 -25.87 -31.51 8.29
CA SER A 158 -27.11 -30.95 8.81
C SER A 158 -26.89 -29.60 9.50
N GLY A 159 -27.98 -28.86 9.72
CA GLY A 159 -27.95 -27.65 10.53
C GLY A 159 -27.43 -27.89 11.97
N THR A 160 -27.68 -29.06 12.53
CA THR A 160 -27.16 -29.46 13.84
C THR A 160 -25.64 -29.62 13.79
N ASP A 161 -25.11 -30.26 12.76
CA ASP A 161 -23.65 -30.43 12.61
C ASP A 161 -22.95 -29.10 12.43
N ILE A 162 -23.51 -28.21 11.59
CA ILE A 162 -22.98 -26.85 11.39
C ILE A 162 -22.99 -26.08 12.73
N TYR A 163 -24.08 -26.13 13.46
CA TYR A 163 -24.18 -25.46 14.76
C TYR A 163 -23.23 -26.06 15.80
N ASN A 164 -23.02 -27.36 15.78
CA ASN A 164 -22.00 -28.01 16.60
C ASN A 164 -20.59 -27.52 16.28
N TYR A 165 -20.23 -27.41 15.00
CA TYR A 165 -18.91 -26.92 14.58
C TYR A 165 -18.71 -25.45 14.98
N LEU A 166 -19.73 -24.60 14.89
CA LEU A 166 -19.69 -23.22 15.38
C LEU A 166 -19.36 -23.15 16.89
N ARG A 167 -19.69 -24.20 17.64
CA ARG A 167 -19.48 -24.32 19.08
C ARG A 167 -18.23 -25.11 19.47
N GLY A 168 -17.47 -25.60 18.50
CA GLY A 168 -16.32 -26.47 18.76
C GLY A 168 -16.70 -27.87 19.21
N ILE A 169 -17.76 -28.43 18.65
CA ILE A 169 -18.28 -29.77 18.94
C ILE A 169 -18.37 -30.57 17.63
N TRP A 170 -17.95 -31.81 17.66
CA TRP A 170 -18.01 -32.71 16.50
C TRP A 170 -19.44 -33.22 16.22
N LYS A 171 -19.63 -33.84 15.04
CA LYS A 171 -20.94 -34.39 14.59
C LYS A 171 -21.56 -35.40 15.58
N ASP A 172 -20.72 -36.13 16.33
CA ASP A 172 -21.14 -37.11 17.34
C ASP A 172 -21.40 -36.48 18.73
N ASN A 173 -21.44 -35.14 18.82
CA ASN A 173 -21.58 -34.37 20.04
C ASN A 173 -20.41 -34.49 21.04
N VAL A 174 -19.24 -34.90 20.59
CA VAL A 174 -18.03 -34.88 21.40
C VAL A 174 -17.35 -33.49 21.25
N PRO A 175 -17.01 -32.79 22.37
CA PRO A 175 -16.24 -31.57 22.28
C PRO A 175 -14.87 -31.78 21.63
N MET A 176 -14.35 -30.74 20.97
CA MET A 176 -12.97 -30.75 20.51
C MET A 176 -12.00 -30.91 21.68
N THR A 177 -10.93 -31.67 21.47
CA THR A 177 -9.87 -31.88 22.46
C THR A 177 -8.52 -31.51 21.90
N TYR A 178 -7.62 -30.99 22.75
CA TYR A 178 -6.31 -30.51 22.35
C TYR A 178 -5.39 -31.64 21.88
N GLY A 179 -4.71 -31.45 20.78
CA GLY A 179 -3.71 -32.38 20.23
C GLY A 179 -4.27 -33.34 19.18
N GLY A 180 -3.37 -33.98 18.44
CA GLY A 180 -3.70 -34.96 17.41
C GLY A 180 -4.66 -34.44 16.36
N ASP A 181 -5.74 -35.19 16.11
CA ASP A 181 -6.81 -34.86 15.18
C ASP A 181 -7.97 -34.04 15.82
N GLY A 182 -7.84 -33.64 17.08
CA GLY A 182 -8.84 -32.86 17.79
C GLY A 182 -10.06 -33.63 18.29
N HIS A 183 -10.12 -34.96 18.11
CA HIS A 183 -11.23 -35.78 18.54
C HIS A 183 -10.81 -36.74 19.68
N GLY A 184 -11.49 -36.70 20.80
CA GLY A 184 -11.09 -37.33 22.09
C GLY A 184 -10.86 -38.86 22.10
N ALA A 185 -11.04 -39.55 20.99
CA ALA A 185 -10.73 -40.97 20.83
C ALA A 185 -9.57 -41.21 19.86
N GLY A 186 -8.94 -40.16 19.31
CA GLY A 186 -8.01 -40.23 18.21
C GLY A 186 -6.53 -40.23 18.61
N ASN A 187 -5.67 -40.29 17.60
CA ASN A 187 -4.23 -40.38 17.69
C ASN A 187 -3.58 -39.12 18.29
N GLY A 188 -3.11 -39.21 19.53
CA GLY A 188 -2.30 -38.17 20.15
C GLY A 188 -3.09 -36.99 20.75
N THR A 189 -4.43 -37.05 20.80
CA THR A 189 -5.25 -36.10 21.54
C THR A 189 -5.12 -36.25 23.04
N THR A 190 -5.24 -35.15 23.76
CA THR A 190 -5.42 -35.16 25.21
C THR A 190 -6.91 -35.34 25.54
N THR A 191 -7.26 -35.34 26.83
CA THR A 191 -8.66 -35.27 27.29
C THR A 191 -9.14 -33.87 27.56
N ASP A 192 -8.28 -32.88 27.34
CA ASP A 192 -8.56 -31.49 27.66
C ASP A 192 -9.35 -30.85 26.50
N GLU A 193 -10.52 -30.34 26.81
CA GLU A 193 -11.34 -29.61 25.83
C GLU A 193 -10.62 -28.35 25.34
N CYS A 194 -10.75 -28.05 24.04
CA CYS A 194 -10.17 -26.87 23.43
C CYS A 194 -11.18 -26.12 22.55
N ASN A 195 -10.85 -24.87 22.28
CA ASN A 195 -11.66 -24.01 21.41
C ASN A 195 -11.06 -23.84 20.02
N PHE A 196 -9.77 -24.11 19.87
CA PHE A 196 -9.02 -23.79 18.67
C PHE A 196 -8.19 -24.99 18.23
N MET A 197 -8.39 -25.43 17.00
CA MET A 197 -7.52 -26.43 16.39
C MET A 197 -6.30 -25.75 15.77
N PHE A 198 -5.14 -26.41 15.90
CA PHE A 198 -3.86 -25.95 15.36
C PHE A 198 -3.48 -24.50 15.67
N PRO A 199 -3.59 -24.06 16.94
CA PRO A 199 -3.27 -22.69 17.33
C PRO A 199 -1.76 -22.39 17.36
N GLY A 200 -0.91 -23.34 17.01
CA GLY A 200 0.53 -23.27 17.24
C GLY A 200 0.81 -23.13 18.75
N THR A 201 1.39 -21.99 19.15
CA THR A 201 1.66 -21.64 20.56
C THR A 201 0.79 -20.46 21.03
N SER A 202 -0.21 -20.02 20.26
CA SER A 202 -0.97 -18.80 20.52
C SER A 202 -2.13 -18.98 21.51
N ASP A 203 -2.52 -20.24 21.84
CA ASP A 203 -3.58 -20.48 22.84
C ASP A 203 -3.01 -20.40 24.25
N ALA A 204 -3.43 -19.39 24.99
CA ALA A 204 -3.02 -19.16 26.37
C ALA A 204 -3.46 -20.28 27.34
N SER A 205 -4.49 -21.06 27.00
CA SER A 205 -4.96 -22.21 27.81
C SER A 205 -3.97 -23.36 27.79
N PHE A 206 -3.10 -23.44 26.79
CA PHE A 206 -2.12 -24.53 26.58
C PHE A 206 -0.69 -24.01 26.51
N THR A 207 -0.32 -23.10 27.38
CA THR A 207 0.99 -22.45 27.42
C THR A 207 2.15 -23.47 27.41
N GLY A 208 3.12 -23.23 26.52
CA GLY A 208 4.32 -24.06 26.36
C GLY A 208 4.10 -25.34 25.57
N GLN A 209 2.94 -25.53 24.99
CA GLN A 209 2.63 -26.59 24.04
C GLN A 209 2.51 -25.99 22.63
N GLU A 210 2.92 -26.75 21.62
CA GLU A 210 2.76 -26.37 20.21
C GLU A 210 1.89 -27.42 19.52
N TRP A 211 0.81 -26.97 18.92
CA TRP A 211 -0.07 -27.84 18.15
C TRP A 211 -0.37 -27.24 16.77
N THR A 212 0.21 -27.82 15.76
CA THR A 212 0.03 -27.51 14.33
C THR A 212 -0.31 -28.79 13.59
N GLU A 213 -0.75 -28.71 12.34
CA GLU A 213 -0.93 -29.91 11.51
C GLU A 213 0.38 -30.67 11.33
N VAL A 214 1.51 -29.95 11.26
CA VAL A 214 2.83 -30.57 11.18
C VAL A 214 3.16 -31.37 12.44
N THR A 215 2.96 -30.79 13.64
CA THR A 215 3.24 -31.48 14.92
C THR A 215 2.24 -32.61 15.20
N ALA A 216 1.01 -32.51 14.67
CA ALA A 216 0.02 -33.59 14.70
C ALA A 216 0.37 -34.74 13.75
N GLY A 217 1.28 -34.54 12.78
CA GLY A 217 1.65 -35.51 11.78
C GLY A 217 0.59 -35.73 10.70
N ASN A 218 -0.23 -34.72 10.46
CA ASN A 218 -1.25 -34.75 9.42
C ASN A 218 -0.60 -34.80 8.03
N VAL A 219 -1.27 -35.42 7.08
CA VAL A 219 -0.90 -35.38 5.67
C VAL A 219 -1.64 -34.18 5.05
N PRO A 220 -0.97 -33.33 4.26
CA PRO A 220 -1.64 -32.25 3.54
C PRO A 220 -2.78 -32.78 2.67
N ALA A 221 -3.88 -32.02 2.55
CA ALA A 221 -5.04 -32.42 1.76
C ALA A 221 -5.97 -31.20 1.51
N ASP A 222 -7.11 -31.48 0.86
CA ASP A 222 -8.21 -30.53 0.63
C ASP A 222 -8.82 -30.07 1.97
N ARG A 223 -8.38 -28.89 2.45
CA ARG A 223 -8.72 -28.36 3.76
C ARG A 223 -9.87 -27.39 3.73
N ARG A 224 -10.69 -27.50 4.78
CA ARG A 224 -11.72 -26.52 5.10
C ARG A 224 -11.61 -26.13 6.55
N PHE A 225 -12.02 -24.89 6.87
CA PHE A 225 -12.16 -24.49 8.25
C PHE A 225 -13.40 -23.62 8.47
N LEU A 226 -13.85 -23.65 9.70
CA LEU A 226 -14.92 -22.78 10.19
C LEU A 226 -14.40 -22.06 11.43
N GLN A 227 -14.33 -20.74 11.37
CA GLN A 227 -14.08 -19.92 12.54
C GLN A 227 -15.36 -19.19 12.95
N SER A 228 -15.61 -19.05 14.24
CA SER A 228 -16.83 -18.43 14.74
C SER A 228 -16.57 -17.45 15.87
N ALA A 229 -17.45 -16.44 15.96
CA ALA A 229 -17.57 -15.49 17.06
C ALA A 229 -18.96 -15.66 17.73
N GLY A 230 -18.97 -15.92 19.01
CA GLY A 230 -20.17 -16.21 19.82
C GLY A 230 -19.79 -16.97 21.12
N ALA A 231 -20.78 -17.18 22.01
CA ALA A 231 -22.21 -16.98 21.84
C ALA A 231 -22.63 -15.53 22.16
N PHE A 232 -23.66 -15.03 21.50
CA PHE A 232 -24.31 -13.76 21.81
C PHE A 232 -25.82 -13.82 21.63
N THR A 233 -26.55 -12.88 22.23
CA THR A 233 -27.99 -12.75 22.12
C THR A 233 -28.35 -11.60 21.17
N LEU A 234 -29.16 -11.88 20.13
CA LEU A 234 -29.67 -10.86 19.23
C LEU A 234 -31.18 -10.63 19.48
N GLN A 235 -31.54 -9.57 20.19
CA GLN A 235 -32.91 -9.22 20.52
C GLN A 235 -33.72 -8.84 19.26
N PRO A 236 -35.08 -8.96 19.26
CA PRO A 236 -35.91 -8.47 18.17
C PRO A 236 -35.62 -7.00 17.83
N GLY A 237 -35.31 -6.73 16.57
CA GLY A 237 -34.93 -5.40 16.07
C GLY A 237 -33.49 -4.99 16.36
N ALA A 238 -32.73 -5.76 17.14
CA ALA A 238 -31.33 -5.48 17.39
C ALA A 238 -30.47 -5.65 16.14
N VAL A 239 -29.34 -4.97 16.15
CA VAL A 239 -28.38 -4.92 15.06
C VAL A 239 -26.99 -5.23 15.60
N ASN A 240 -26.30 -6.14 14.98
CA ASN A 240 -24.85 -6.32 15.15
C ASN A 240 -24.12 -5.94 13.86
N VAL A 241 -22.96 -5.34 14.00
CA VAL A 241 -22.08 -4.99 12.88
C VAL A 241 -20.79 -5.78 13.05
N ILE A 242 -20.44 -6.56 12.04
CA ILE A 242 -19.30 -7.46 12.04
C ILE A 242 -18.43 -7.08 10.85
N THR A 243 -17.15 -6.89 11.06
CA THR A 243 -16.19 -6.61 10.00
C THR A 243 -15.15 -7.71 9.96
N THR A 244 -15.01 -8.32 8.81
CA THR A 244 -14.03 -9.38 8.56
C THR A 244 -13.11 -8.99 7.42
N GLY A 245 -11.98 -9.66 7.30
CA GLY A 245 -11.08 -9.45 6.18
C GLY A 245 -10.44 -10.74 5.70
N VAL A 246 -9.97 -10.67 4.46
CA VAL A 246 -9.12 -11.70 3.88
C VAL A 246 -7.79 -11.05 3.57
N VAL A 247 -6.72 -11.62 4.10
CA VAL A 247 -5.34 -11.16 3.95
C VAL A 247 -4.56 -12.22 3.21
N TRP A 248 -3.76 -11.82 2.24
CA TRP A 248 -2.88 -12.72 1.49
C TRP A 248 -1.44 -12.24 1.63
N ALA A 249 -0.50 -13.17 1.79
CA ALA A 249 0.92 -12.86 1.90
C ALA A 249 1.79 -13.94 1.27
N ARG A 250 2.87 -13.52 0.60
CA ARG A 250 3.85 -14.41 0.00
C ARG A 250 5.27 -13.94 0.29
N ALA A 251 6.02 -14.70 1.09
CA ALA A 251 7.41 -14.41 1.36
C ALA A 251 8.30 -14.68 0.13
N LYS A 252 9.31 -13.86 -0.09
CA LYS A 252 10.27 -14.04 -1.21
C LYS A 252 11.19 -15.25 -1.02
N SER A 253 11.34 -15.73 0.21
CA SER A 253 12.18 -16.89 0.57
C SER A 253 11.73 -17.48 1.90
N GLY A 254 12.17 -18.71 2.22
CA GLY A 254 11.88 -19.37 3.50
C GLY A 254 10.65 -20.29 3.49
N GLY A 255 10.05 -20.49 2.32
CA GLY A 255 8.95 -21.43 2.13
C GLY A 255 7.64 -20.94 2.74
N GLN A 256 6.70 -21.87 2.88
CA GLN A 256 5.34 -21.61 3.37
C GLN A 256 5.29 -21.03 4.79
N THR A 257 6.18 -21.45 5.68
CA THR A 257 6.23 -20.93 7.06
C THR A 257 6.59 -19.44 7.12
N ALA A 258 7.46 -18.98 6.23
CA ALA A 258 7.78 -17.56 6.11
C ALA A 258 6.57 -16.75 5.61
N SER A 259 5.78 -17.31 4.69
CA SER A 259 4.54 -16.69 4.24
C SER A 259 3.49 -16.59 5.36
N VAL A 260 3.38 -17.59 6.23
CA VAL A 260 2.52 -17.52 7.43
C VAL A 260 3.00 -16.43 8.40
N GLN A 261 4.31 -16.28 8.62
CA GLN A 261 4.81 -15.20 9.47
C GLN A 261 4.54 -13.82 8.88
N LEU A 262 4.73 -13.66 7.57
CA LEU A 262 4.42 -12.43 6.86
C LEU A 262 2.91 -12.12 6.89
N LEU A 263 2.07 -13.14 6.72
CA LEU A 263 0.62 -13.02 6.83
C LEU A 263 0.19 -12.44 8.18
N LYS A 264 0.76 -12.91 9.28
CA LYS A 264 0.48 -12.39 10.63
C LYS A 264 0.94 -10.94 10.83
N ILE A 265 1.93 -10.48 10.08
CA ILE A 265 2.35 -9.07 10.07
C ILE A 265 1.31 -8.23 9.31
N TYR A 266 0.95 -8.64 8.11
CA TYR A 266 -0.04 -7.97 7.28
C TYR A 266 -1.42 -7.90 7.94
N ASP A 267 -1.77 -8.93 8.69
CA ASP A 267 -3.01 -8.99 9.47
C ASP A 267 -3.07 -7.91 10.57
N ARG A 268 -1.97 -7.70 11.31
CA ARG A 268 -1.87 -6.59 12.28
C ARG A 268 -2.00 -5.22 11.61
N GLU A 269 -1.47 -5.08 10.42
CA GLU A 269 -1.60 -3.85 9.63
C GLU A 269 -3.03 -3.66 9.12
N ALA A 270 -3.71 -4.75 8.76
CA ALA A 270 -5.12 -4.75 8.40
C ALA A 270 -6.00 -4.36 9.59
N GLN A 271 -5.75 -4.89 10.79
CA GLN A 271 -6.42 -4.49 12.03
C GLN A 271 -6.18 -3.00 12.32
N ALA A 272 -4.95 -2.53 12.25
CA ALA A 272 -4.62 -1.13 12.46
C ALA A 272 -5.32 -0.21 11.43
N LEU A 273 -5.44 -0.65 10.18
CA LEU A 273 -6.19 0.06 9.15
C LEU A 273 -7.69 0.14 9.50
N PHE A 274 -8.27 -0.95 9.98
CA PHE A 274 -9.65 -0.98 10.46
C PHE A 274 -9.85 -0.04 11.64
N ASP A 275 -9.00 -0.09 12.67
CA ASP A 275 -9.06 0.74 13.88
C ASP A 275 -8.98 2.24 13.56
N ASN A 276 -8.30 2.59 12.49
CA ASN A 276 -8.24 3.95 11.94
C ASN A 276 -9.36 4.26 10.93
N ASN A 277 -10.47 3.53 10.96
CA ASN A 277 -11.63 3.72 10.06
C ASN A 277 -11.24 3.68 8.57
N PHE A 278 -10.34 2.78 8.20
CA PHE A 278 -9.84 2.64 6.83
C PHE A 278 -9.25 3.92 6.24
N ASN A 279 -8.68 4.76 7.10
CA ASN A 279 -8.03 5.99 6.67
C ASN A 279 -6.60 5.69 6.22
N ILE A 280 -6.43 5.36 4.94
CA ILE A 280 -5.13 5.12 4.33
C ILE A 280 -4.45 6.43 3.96
N LEU A 281 -3.13 6.44 4.06
CA LEU A 281 -2.31 7.52 3.51
C LEU A 281 -2.46 7.56 1.99
N ASN A 282 -2.75 8.74 1.46
CA ASN A 282 -2.97 8.92 0.02
C ASN A 282 -1.67 9.23 -0.73
N GLY A 283 -0.69 9.78 -0.04
CA GLY A 283 0.46 10.37 -0.69
C GLY A 283 0.10 11.61 -1.53
N PRO A 284 1.08 12.30 -2.09
CA PRO A 284 0.84 13.44 -2.97
C PRO A 284 0.31 12.98 -4.33
N ASP A 285 -0.77 13.59 -4.83
CA ASP A 285 -1.32 13.27 -6.15
C ASP A 285 -0.25 13.42 -7.24
N ALA A 286 -0.23 12.49 -8.20
CA ALA A 286 0.69 12.55 -9.33
C ALA A 286 0.40 13.78 -10.21
N PRO A 287 1.42 14.44 -10.76
CA PRO A 287 1.25 15.59 -11.62
C PRO A 287 0.73 15.18 -13.00
N ASP A 288 -0.02 16.09 -13.62
CA ASP A 288 -0.34 15.97 -15.05
C ASP A 288 0.90 16.25 -15.90
N LEU A 289 1.12 15.44 -16.95
CA LEU A 289 2.16 15.66 -17.93
C LEU A 289 1.59 16.27 -19.22
N THR A 290 2.08 17.45 -19.58
CA THR A 290 1.89 18.00 -20.91
C THR A 290 3.09 17.63 -21.77
N VAL A 291 2.86 17.02 -22.94
CA VAL A 291 3.91 16.56 -23.87
C VAL A 291 3.97 17.47 -25.08
N ARG A 292 5.18 17.94 -25.42
CA ARG A 292 5.51 18.56 -26.71
C ARG A 292 6.34 17.63 -27.55
N GLU A 293 5.87 17.37 -28.75
CA GLU A 293 6.44 16.41 -29.69
C GLU A 293 7.23 17.16 -30.76
N LEU A 294 8.51 16.90 -30.85
CA LEU A 294 9.45 17.51 -31.80
C LEU A 294 10.26 16.45 -32.54
N ASP A 295 11.19 16.85 -33.39
CA ASP A 295 12.05 15.92 -34.18
C ASP A 295 12.98 15.14 -33.24
N LYS A 296 12.65 13.86 -32.99
CA LYS A 296 13.39 12.93 -32.11
C LYS A 296 13.54 13.44 -30.69
N GLU A 297 12.56 14.16 -30.24
CA GLU A 297 12.56 14.86 -28.95
C GLU A 297 11.14 14.96 -28.41
N LEU A 298 11.01 14.78 -27.09
CA LEU A 298 9.80 15.02 -26.33
C LEU A 298 10.13 15.96 -25.17
N ILE A 299 9.36 17.05 -25.02
CA ILE A 299 9.46 17.97 -23.90
C ILE A 299 8.24 17.78 -23.03
N PHE A 300 8.47 17.60 -21.75
CA PHE A 300 7.43 17.40 -20.74
C PHE A 300 7.33 18.62 -19.83
N THR A 301 6.09 18.95 -19.45
CA THR A 301 5.82 19.94 -18.42
C THR A 301 4.92 19.31 -17.36
N LEU A 302 5.32 19.42 -16.10
CA LEU A 302 4.59 18.95 -14.91
C LEU A 302 3.64 20.06 -14.44
N SER A 303 2.43 19.70 -14.04
CA SER A 303 1.49 20.62 -13.42
C SER A 303 0.54 19.90 -12.47
N ASN A 304 0.16 20.55 -11.38
CA ASN A 304 -0.85 20.05 -10.45
C ASN A 304 -2.17 20.80 -10.67
N GLY A 305 -3.25 20.05 -10.85
CA GLY A 305 -4.58 20.63 -11.00
C GLY A 305 -5.08 21.30 -9.72
N ALA A 306 -6.09 22.19 -9.85
CA ALA A 306 -6.65 22.92 -8.71
C ALA A 306 -7.32 22.03 -7.64
N THR A 307 -7.65 20.78 -7.98
CA THR A 307 -8.26 19.79 -7.07
C THR A 307 -7.26 18.78 -6.51
N SER A 308 -5.99 18.89 -6.92
CA SER A 308 -4.92 18.03 -6.41
C SER A 308 -4.62 18.34 -4.95
N ASN A 309 -4.42 17.30 -4.13
CA ASN A 309 -3.94 17.46 -2.76
C ASN A 309 -2.50 18.00 -2.71
N ASN A 310 -1.81 17.98 -3.87
CA ASN A 310 -0.45 18.49 -4.05
C ASN A 310 -0.40 19.79 -4.88
N GLN A 311 -1.47 20.57 -4.91
CA GLN A 311 -1.45 21.87 -5.58
C GLN A 311 -0.38 22.78 -4.95
N ASN A 312 0.50 23.36 -5.79
CA ASN A 312 1.66 24.17 -5.37
C ASN A 312 2.59 23.44 -4.39
N GLU A 313 2.77 22.12 -4.54
CA GLU A 313 3.60 21.27 -3.68
C GLU A 313 3.24 21.36 -2.18
N SER A 314 1.95 21.60 -1.90
CA SER A 314 1.45 21.83 -0.53
C SER A 314 0.97 20.56 0.18
N TYR A 315 1.22 19.37 -0.40
CA TYR A 315 0.84 18.12 0.24
C TYR A 315 1.41 18.02 1.66
N SER A 316 0.53 17.70 2.60
CA SER A 316 0.87 17.38 3.99
C SER A 316 -0.19 16.43 4.54
N GLU A 317 0.23 15.25 5.03
CA GLU A 317 -0.66 14.23 5.55
C GLU A 317 -0.06 13.57 6.78
N LYS A 318 -0.85 13.48 7.87
CA LYS A 318 -0.39 12.86 9.10
C LYS A 318 -0.53 11.34 9.00
N ASP A 319 0.52 10.62 9.37
CA ASP A 319 0.48 9.17 9.48
C ASP A 319 -0.43 8.75 10.65
N PRO A 320 -1.53 8.04 10.40
CA PRO A 320 -2.43 7.57 11.44
C PRO A 320 -1.88 6.37 12.23
N TYR A 321 -0.93 5.62 11.65
CA TYR A 321 -0.41 4.37 12.22
C TYR A 321 0.76 4.58 13.15
N ILE A 322 1.42 5.73 13.10
CA ILE A 322 2.57 6.00 13.95
C ILE A 322 2.11 6.62 15.26
N THR A 323 2.29 5.87 16.34
CA THR A 323 2.04 6.37 17.69
C THR A 323 3.16 7.35 18.06
N LYS A 324 2.79 8.62 18.22
CA LYS A 324 3.72 9.66 18.63
C LYS A 324 4.39 9.30 19.96
N PRO A 325 5.72 9.23 20.04
CA PRO A 325 6.41 9.13 21.31
C PRO A 325 6.05 10.30 22.23
N ALA A 326 5.81 10.03 23.52
CA ALA A 326 5.33 11.03 24.46
C ALA A 326 6.28 12.23 24.65
N ASN A 327 7.54 12.07 24.31
CA ASN A 327 8.62 13.07 24.42
C ASN A 327 8.77 13.97 23.19
N ILE A 328 8.05 13.70 22.07
CA ILE A 328 8.15 14.50 20.84
C ILE A 328 6.95 15.44 20.73
N ALA A 329 7.19 16.74 20.81
CA ALA A 329 6.13 17.76 20.82
C ALA A 329 5.45 17.90 19.45
N ASN A 330 6.23 17.90 18.36
CA ASN A 330 5.76 18.06 16.99
C ASN A 330 6.24 16.87 16.15
N TYR A 331 5.34 15.95 15.85
CA TYR A 331 5.63 14.84 14.96
C TYR A 331 5.44 15.31 13.51
N PRO A 332 6.46 15.23 12.64
CA PRO A 332 6.32 15.71 11.28
C PRO A 332 5.34 14.83 10.50
N ASP A 333 4.46 15.48 9.74
CA ASP A 333 3.62 14.81 8.77
C ASP A 333 4.44 14.42 7.53
N TYR A 334 3.94 13.49 6.72
CA TYR A 334 4.43 13.34 5.35
C TYR A 334 4.20 14.64 4.60
N LYS A 335 5.22 15.13 3.94
CA LYS A 335 5.17 16.32 3.08
C LYS A 335 5.65 15.97 1.69
N PHE A 336 5.23 16.76 0.70
CA PHE A 336 5.76 16.63 -0.65
C PHE A 336 7.28 16.72 -0.65
N GLN A 337 7.93 15.80 -1.38
CA GLN A 337 9.38 15.77 -1.54
C GLN A 337 9.81 15.92 -3.00
N GLY A 338 9.12 15.27 -3.95
CA GLY A 338 9.56 15.36 -5.33
C GLY A 338 8.67 14.63 -6.35
N TYR A 339 9.14 14.67 -7.58
CA TYR A 339 8.53 14.02 -8.74
C TYR A 339 9.44 12.97 -9.35
N LEU A 340 8.83 11.89 -9.84
CA LEU A 340 9.45 10.85 -10.62
C LEU A 340 8.69 10.70 -11.94
N VAL A 341 9.39 10.49 -13.07
CA VAL A 341 8.76 10.11 -14.32
C VAL A 341 9.46 8.90 -14.90
N TYR A 342 8.68 7.92 -15.26
CA TYR A 342 9.12 6.65 -15.85
C TYR A 342 8.76 6.59 -17.31
N GLN A 343 9.67 6.08 -18.13
CA GLN A 343 9.35 5.59 -19.46
C GLN A 343 8.84 4.16 -19.32
N LEU A 344 7.71 3.85 -19.93
CA LEU A 344 7.06 2.55 -19.92
C LEU A 344 7.29 1.80 -21.23
N LYS A 345 7.40 0.48 -21.18
CA LYS A 345 7.55 -0.37 -22.36
C LYS A 345 6.29 -0.43 -23.22
N SER A 346 5.11 -0.30 -22.60
CA SER A 346 3.80 -0.32 -23.25
C SER A 346 2.77 0.48 -22.46
N ALA A 347 1.61 0.74 -23.06
CA ALA A 347 0.48 1.40 -22.41
C ALA A 347 -0.19 0.55 -21.30
N THR A 348 0.14 -0.73 -21.21
CA THR A 348 -0.48 -1.67 -20.25
C THR A 348 0.31 -1.81 -18.95
N VAL A 349 1.45 -1.14 -18.84
CA VAL A 349 2.27 -1.12 -17.61
C VAL A 349 1.53 -0.31 -16.54
N SER A 350 1.38 -0.91 -15.36
CA SER A 350 0.73 -0.31 -14.20
C SER A 350 1.73 0.26 -13.20
N VAL A 351 1.25 0.94 -12.18
CA VAL A 351 2.09 1.46 -11.10
C VAL A 351 2.82 0.35 -10.34
N THR A 352 2.21 -0.81 -10.20
CA THR A 352 2.81 -1.98 -9.53
C THR A 352 3.93 -2.65 -10.33
N ASP A 353 4.10 -2.26 -11.60
CA ASP A 353 5.16 -2.76 -12.47
C ASP A 353 6.40 -1.84 -12.53
N LEU A 354 6.41 -0.73 -11.78
CA LEU A 354 7.46 0.29 -11.91
C LEU A 354 8.84 -0.17 -11.41
N ASP A 355 8.88 -1.14 -10.51
CA ASP A 355 10.12 -1.77 -10.04
C ASP A 355 10.69 -2.82 -11.01
N ASP A 356 9.91 -3.23 -12.01
CA ASP A 356 10.35 -4.15 -13.05
C ASP A 356 11.07 -3.38 -14.16
N LEU A 357 12.41 -3.44 -14.18
CA LEU A 357 13.26 -2.75 -15.15
C LEU A 357 13.03 -3.21 -16.61
N ASP A 358 12.37 -4.33 -16.82
CA ASP A 358 11.95 -4.76 -18.17
C ASP A 358 10.65 -4.08 -18.64
N LYS A 359 9.91 -3.46 -17.73
CA LYS A 359 8.62 -2.80 -17.98
C LYS A 359 8.68 -1.28 -17.84
N ALA A 360 9.40 -0.76 -16.82
CA ALA A 360 9.50 0.65 -16.52
C ALA A 360 10.95 1.07 -16.23
N ARG A 361 11.32 2.28 -16.61
CA ARG A 361 12.65 2.85 -16.36
C ARG A 361 12.53 4.32 -16.01
N LEU A 362 13.13 4.72 -14.88
CA LEU A 362 13.18 6.12 -14.47
C LEU A 362 13.89 6.96 -15.55
N VAL A 363 13.27 8.07 -15.96
CA VAL A 363 13.84 9.00 -16.96
C VAL A 363 14.01 10.41 -16.42
N PHE A 364 13.23 10.78 -15.40
CA PHE A 364 13.31 12.10 -14.77
C PHE A 364 13.05 12.00 -13.27
N ARG A 365 13.81 12.79 -12.52
CA ARG A 365 13.58 13.05 -11.10
C ARG A 365 13.88 14.52 -10.79
N SER A 366 13.05 15.10 -9.92
CA SER A 366 13.29 16.43 -9.36
C SER A 366 12.66 16.52 -7.98
N ASP A 367 13.38 17.10 -7.03
CA ASP A 367 12.93 17.24 -5.64
C ASP A 367 13.22 18.61 -5.06
N ILE A 368 12.64 18.90 -3.90
CA ILE A 368 12.81 20.16 -3.20
C ILE A 368 14.25 20.29 -2.70
N ASN A 369 14.68 21.53 -2.45
CA ASN A 369 16.00 21.82 -1.87
C ASN A 369 15.86 21.90 -0.35
N ASP A 370 16.13 20.78 0.34
CA ASP A 370 15.95 20.67 1.79
C ASP A 370 17.00 19.78 2.49
N THR A 371 18.07 19.43 1.78
CA THR A 371 19.16 18.54 2.21
C THR A 371 18.81 17.03 2.21
N VAL A 372 17.63 16.64 1.71
CA VAL A 372 17.26 15.23 1.57
C VAL A 372 17.53 14.78 0.14
N SER A 373 18.62 14.06 -0.07
CA SER A 373 19.01 13.56 -1.40
C SER A 373 18.56 12.13 -1.68
N GLY A 374 18.37 11.31 -0.65
CA GLY A 374 17.92 9.92 -0.77
C GLY A 374 16.97 9.55 0.36
N ILE A 375 16.10 8.56 0.12
CA ILE A 375 15.14 8.08 1.11
C ILE A 375 15.22 6.56 1.19
N VAL A 376 15.28 6.02 2.41
CA VAL A 376 15.40 4.59 2.69
C VAL A 376 14.24 4.17 3.58
N ASN A 377 13.48 3.18 3.15
CA ASN A 377 12.49 2.49 3.97
C ASN A 377 13.12 1.27 4.65
N GLN A 378 12.56 0.89 5.80
CA GLN A 378 12.95 -0.30 6.55
C GLN A 378 11.84 -1.33 6.48
N TYR A 379 12.10 -2.47 5.85
CA TYR A 379 11.14 -3.57 5.73
C TYR A 379 11.53 -4.72 6.66
N LEU A 380 10.57 -5.22 7.43
CA LEU A 380 10.81 -6.36 8.29
C LEU A 380 11.02 -7.63 7.43
N ASP A 381 12.18 -8.27 7.57
CA ASP A 381 12.37 -9.63 7.08
C ASP A 381 11.71 -10.59 8.07
N PRO A 382 10.63 -11.28 7.69
CA PRO A 382 9.87 -12.12 8.61
C PRO A 382 10.62 -13.39 9.04
N ILE A 383 11.64 -13.80 8.26
CA ILE A 383 12.43 -15.00 8.54
C ILE A 383 13.53 -14.70 9.55
N LEU A 384 14.22 -13.58 9.31
CA LEU A 384 15.36 -13.17 10.13
C LEU A 384 14.94 -12.36 11.34
N GLY A 385 13.70 -11.82 11.35
CA GLY A 385 13.20 -10.91 12.39
C GLY A 385 13.97 -9.60 12.48
N VAL A 386 14.57 -9.16 11.36
CA VAL A 386 15.38 -7.94 11.28
C VAL A 386 14.85 -7.02 10.20
N TYR A 387 15.01 -5.71 10.40
CA TYR A 387 14.67 -4.72 9.39
C TYR A 387 15.75 -4.65 8.31
N THR A 388 15.32 -4.74 7.05
CA THR A 388 16.18 -4.62 5.86
C THR A 388 15.97 -3.28 5.20
N PRO A 389 17.01 -2.44 5.01
CA PRO A 389 16.89 -1.17 4.35
C PRO A 389 16.68 -1.35 2.84
N ILE A 390 15.71 -0.64 2.27
CA ILE A 390 15.49 -0.52 0.82
C ILE A 390 15.56 0.95 0.45
N GLU A 391 16.45 1.30 -0.49
CA GLU A 391 16.58 2.66 -1.00
C GLU A 391 15.45 2.93 -2.01
N GLU A 392 14.40 3.62 -1.57
CA GLU A 392 13.24 3.99 -2.41
C GLU A 392 13.60 5.11 -3.39
N VAL A 393 14.42 6.04 -2.94
CA VAL A 393 14.90 7.15 -3.74
C VAL A 393 16.41 7.26 -3.58
N ALA A 394 17.16 7.05 -4.65
CA ALA A 394 18.61 7.06 -4.65
C ALA A 394 19.17 8.48 -4.37
N SER A 395 20.26 8.57 -3.63
CA SER A 395 20.88 9.85 -3.29
C SER A 395 21.54 10.59 -4.48
N ILE A 396 21.68 9.92 -5.62
CA ILE A 396 22.21 10.48 -6.87
C ILE A 396 21.36 10.03 -8.05
N LEU A 397 21.38 10.80 -9.15
CA LEU A 397 20.72 10.38 -10.38
C LEU A 397 21.52 9.25 -11.04
N SER A 398 20.80 8.23 -11.50
CA SER A 398 21.37 7.19 -12.35
C SER A 398 21.74 7.74 -13.72
N GLU A 399 22.65 7.06 -14.42
CA GLU A 399 23.09 7.47 -15.77
C GLU A 399 21.90 7.60 -16.73
N GLY A 400 21.83 8.74 -17.41
CA GLY A 400 20.79 9.06 -18.37
C GLY A 400 19.43 9.41 -17.78
N VAL A 401 19.30 9.53 -16.47
CA VAL A 401 18.14 10.17 -15.82
C VAL A 401 18.38 11.68 -15.79
N VAL A 402 17.41 12.45 -16.28
CA VAL A 402 17.49 13.92 -16.27
C VAL A 402 16.82 14.49 -15.02
N GLY A 403 17.10 15.77 -14.73
CA GLY A 403 16.55 16.48 -13.56
C GLY A 403 17.62 16.83 -12.55
N SER A 404 17.21 16.95 -11.28
CA SER A 404 18.06 17.39 -10.17
C SER A 404 17.74 16.69 -8.88
N VAL A 405 18.71 16.59 -8.00
CA VAL A 405 18.58 16.06 -6.64
C VAL A 405 18.94 17.19 -5.67
N ASP A 406 18.03 17.47 -4.74
CA ASP A 406 18.19 18.49 -3.68
C ASP A 406 18.59 19.89 -4.23
N GLN A 407 18.04 20.28 -5.37
CA GLN A 407 18.32 21.57 -6.02
C GLN A 407 17.08 22.40 -6.27
N GLY A 408 15.92 21.92 -5.86
CA GLY A 408 14.62 22.54 -6.13
C GLY A 408 13.88 21.89 -7.29
N VAL A 409 12.56 22.04 -7.26
CA VAL A 409 11.66 21.40 -8.21
C VAL A 409 11.85 21.99 -9.62
N GLN A 410 12.02 21.09 -10.60
CA GLN A 410 11.99 21.41 -12.03
C GLN A 410 10.64 20.97 -12.60
N TYR A 411 9.93 21.89 -13.23
CA TYR A 411 8.60 21.65 -13.81
C TYR A 411 8.64 21.24 -15.29
N SER A 412 9.80 21.22 -15.90
CA SER A 412 9.94 20.78 -17.28
C SER A 412 11.25 20.06 -17.52
N PHE A 413 11.24 19.12 -18.46
CA PHE A 413 12.42 18.37 -18.88
C PHE A 413 12.28 17.88 -20.31
N GLN A 414 13.40 17.50 -20.91
CA GLN A 414 13.54 17.02 -22.28
C GLN A 414 13.98 15.57 -22.28
N ILE A 415 13.36 14.74 -23.10
CA ILE A 415 13.76 13.35 -23.38
C ILE A 415 14.12 13.23 -24.86
N THR A 416 15.33 12.78 -25.12
CA THR A 416 15.87 12.51 -26.46
C THR A 416 16.27 11.05 -26.66
N GLU A 417 16.22 10.24 -25.60
CA GLU A 417 16.65 8.85 -25.57
C GLU A 417 15.50 7.90 -25.18
N ASP A 418 15.49 6.74 -25.83
CA ASP A 418 14.64 5.61 -25.50
C ASP A 418 15.41 4.66 -24.57
N LYS A 419 14.99 4.55 -23.32
CA LYS A 419 15.65 3.70 -22.32
C LYS A 419 15.53 2.20 -22.62
N PHE A 420 14.60 1.80 -23.49
CA PHE A 420 14.43 0.40 -23.91
C PHE A 420 15.13 0.06 -25.23
N ALA A 421 15.75 1.04 -25.88
CA ALA A 421 16.45 0.80 -27.12
C ALA A 421 17.75 0.00 -26.92
N LEU A 422 18.02 -0.91 -27.86
CA LEU A 422 19.28 -1.63 -27.93
C LEU A 422 20.15 -0.98 -29.03
N GLY A 423 21.33 -0.49 -28.65
CA GLY A 423 22.29 0.16 -29.55
C GLY A 423 22.07 1.67 -29.65
N ASN A 424 21.45 2.19 -30.69
CA ASN A 424 21.16 3.63 -30.80
C ASN A 424 19.96 3.99 -29.96
N THR A 425 20.19 4.76 -28.90
CA THR A 425 19.18 5.15 -27.91
C THR A 425 18.34 6.36 -28.32
N ARG A 426 18.67 7.08 -29.40
CA ARG A 426 17.86 8.25 -29.80
C ARG A 426 16.42 7.90 -30.12
N LEU A 427 15.51 8.78 -29.71
CA LEU A 427 14.10 8.65 -30.06
C LEU A 427 13.91 8.58 -31.59
N VAL A 428 12.92 7.82 -32.03
CA VAL A 428 12.56 7.61 -33.43
C VAL A 428 11.25 8.31 -33.73
N ASN A 429 11.23 9.13 -34.77
CA ASN A 429 9.99 9.79 -35.23
C ASN A 429 8.91 8.76 -35.60
N HIS A 430 7.67 9.10 -35.33
CA HIS A 430 6.48 8.28 -35.61
C HIS A 430 6.40 6.97 -34.80
N LYS A 431 7.21 6.81 -33.76
CA LYS A 431 7.09 5.76 -32.76
C LYS A 431 6.39 6.33 -31.49
N THR A 432 5.40 5.61 -30.99
CA THR A 432 4.75 5.98 -29.72
C THR A 432 5.62 5.56 -28.54
N TYR A 433 5.82 6.47 -27.61
CA TYR A 433 6.48 6.27 -26.33
C TYR A 433 5.48 6.51 -25.21
N TYR A 434 5.59 5.75 -24.12
CA TYR A 434 4.68 5.82 -23.00
C TYR A 434 5.42 6.26 -21.75
N PHE A 435 4.74 7.04 -20.91
CA PHE A 435 5.30 7.61 -19.70
C PHE A 435 4.28 7.61 -18.56
N MET A 436 4.78 7.59 -17.34
CA MET A 436 3.97 7.71 -16.12
C MET A 436 4.69 8.64 -15.15
N SER A 437 3.94 9.54 -14.52
CA SER A 437 4.44 10.45 -13.50
C SER A 437 3.96 10.03 -12.13
N LEU A 438 4.82 10.19 -11.13
CA LEU A 438 4.49 10.04 -9.72
C LEU A 438 4.97 11.26 -8.95
N SER A 439 4.28 11.56 -7.86
CA SER A 439 4.79 12.39 -6.78
C SER A 439 5.13 11.50 -5.60
N TYR A 440 6.08 11.92 -4.77
CA TYR A 440 6.36 11.23 -3.53
C TYR A 440 6.51 12.21 -2.38
N GLY A 441 6.20 11.72 -1.19
CA GLY A 441 6.32 12.44 0.06
C GLY A 441 7.38 11.82 0.97
N TYR A 442 7.82 12.61 1.92
CA TYR A 442 8.78 12.23 2.93
C TYR A 442 8.33 12.69 4.31
N ASN A 443 8.38 11.77 5.28
CA ASN A 443 8.16 12.05 6.68
C ASN A 443 9.52 12.18 7.37
N ARG A 444 9.98 13.41 7.53
CA ARG A 444 11.30 13.70 8.07
C ARG A 444 11.34 13.50 9.58
N ALA A 445 12.31 12.73 10.06
CA ALA A 445 12.62 12.65 11.49
C ALA A 445 13.08 14.00 12.06
N GLU A 446 12.79 14.27 13.32
CA GLU A 446 13.46 15.37 14.02
C GLU A 446 14.98 15.12 14.09
N GLU A 447 15.78 16.19 14.23
CA GLU A 447 17.26 16.15 14.12
C GLU A 447 17.94 15.11 15.03
N ASN A 448 17.29 14.66 16.09
CA ASN A 448 17.83 13.70 17.05
C ASN A 448 17.11 12.34 17.05
N SER A 449 16.22 12.07 16.11
CA SER A 449 15.55 10.78 15.99
C SER A 449 16.21 9.91 14.92
N SER A 450 16.24 8.60 15.15
CA SER A 450 16.71 7.62 14.17
C SER A 450 15.54 6.82 13.64
N PRO A 451 14.91 7.22 12.53
CA PRO A 451 13.75 6.52 11.97
C PRO A 451 14.12 5.13 11.42
N TYR A 452 15.41 4.84 11.27
CA TYR A 452 15.90 3.63 10.60
C TYR A 452 16.50 2.59 11.56
N ASP A 453 16.80 2.95 12.80
CA ASP A 453 17.33 2.01 13.79
C ASP A 453 16.30 1.78 14.90
N VAL A 454 15.58 0.68 14.78
CA VAL A 454 14.53 0.28 15.75
C VAL A 454 15.05 0.04 17.17
N ASN A 455 16.37 -0.09 17.35
CA ASN A 455 17.02 -0.27 18.64
C ASN A 455 17.60 1.04 19.19
N ALA A 456 17.59 2.12 18.43
CA ALA A 456 18.03 3.42 18.90
C ALA A 456 17.09 3.96 19.99
N ALA A 457 17.68 4.64 20.99
CA ALA A 457 16.90 5.19 22.11
C ALA A 457 15.94 6.31 21.68
N ASP A 458 16.18 6.91 20.53
CA ASP A 458 15.40 7.98 19.90
C ASP A 458 14.54 7.53 18.74
N TYR A 459 14.39 6.19 18.54
CA TYR A 459 13.54 5.64 17.49
C TYR A 459 12.08 6.11 17.66
N ASP A 460 11.52 6.68 16.62
CA ASP A 460 10.20 7.30 16.61
C ASP A 460 9.08 6.41 16.04
N GLY A 461 9.41 5.18 15.66
CA GLY A 461 8.46 4.20 15.13
C GLY A 461 8.26 4.23 13.62
N ARG A 462 8.95 5.14 12.89
CA ARG A 462 8.84 5.22 11.43
C ARG A 462 9.76 4.23 10.75
N ASN A 463 9.19 3.22 10.14
CA ASN A 463 9.92 2.27 9.31
C ASN A 463 9.91 2.70 7.83
N GLN A 464 8.90 3.44 7.41
CA GLN A 464 8.65 3.82 6.01
C GLN A 464 8.50 5.35 5.88
N PRO A 465 9.59 6.11 5.91
CA PRO A 465 9.54 7.56 5.74
C PRO A 465 9.19 8.01 4.31
N TYR A 466 9.30 7.15 3.31
CA TYR A 466 8.84 7.37 1.94
C TYR A 466 7.37 7.03 1.79
N ILE A 467 6.64 7.84 1.05
CA ILE A 467 5.30 7.53 0.58
C ILE A 467 5.15 7.92 -0.88
N SER A 468 4.68 6.99 -1.70
CA SER A 468 4.30 7.24 -3.09
C SER A 468 2.86 7.75 -3.18
N GLY A 469 2.60 8.60 -4.17
CA GLY A 469 1.24 9.04 -4.46
C GLY A 469 0.40 7.94 -5.09
N ARG A 470 -0.90 7.94 -4.81
CA ARG A 470 -1.83 6.90 -5.29
C ARG A 470 -2.88 7.41 -6.26
N ARG A 471 -3.05 8.72 -6.36
CA ARG A 471 -4.11 9.31 -7.17
C ARG A 471 -3.56 10.08 -8.36
N ASN A 472 -4.38 10.23 -9.37
CA ASN A 472 -4.08 10.89 -10.66
C ASN A 472 -2.95 10.19 -11.44
N ILE A 473 -2.70 8.91 -11.21
CA ILE A 473 -1.68 8.16 -11.95
C ILE A 473 -2.26 7.75 -13.29
N GLN A 474 -1.61 8.17 -14.38
CA GLN A 474 -2.06 7.94 -15.75
C GLN A 474 -0.89 7.57 -16.64
N VAL A 475 -1.19 6.86 -17.74
CA VAL A 475 -0.24 6.62 -18.81
C VAL A 475 -0.37 7.73 -19.85
N TYR A 476 0.70 8.46 -20.05
CA TYR A 476 0.83 9.48 -21.08
C TYR A 476 1.56 8.91 -22.28
N SER A 477 1.29 9.46 -23.47
CA SER A 477 2.01 9.06 -24.67
C SER A 477 2.52 10.26 -25.43
N GLY A 478 3.64 10.06 -26.15
CA GLY A 478 4.21 11.05 -27.07
C GLY A 478 4.77 10.39 -28.33
N ILE A 479 4.61 11.07 -29.46
CA ILE A 479 5.05 10.62 -30.77
C ILE A 479 5.96 11.69 -31.39
N PRO A 480 7.28 11.56 -31.28
CA PRO A 480 8.20 12.50 -31.90
C PRO A 480 7.93 12.65 -33.42
N HIS A 481 7.98 13.87 -33.92
CA HIS A 481 7.78 14.14 -35.36
C HIS A 481 8.35 15.50 -35.76
N PHE A 482 8.49 15.71 -37.06
CA PHE A 482 8.91 17.00 -37.57
C PHE A 482 7.79 18.05 -37.46
N THR A 483 8.15 19.27 -37.04
CA THR A 483 7.23 20.41 -36.92
C THR A 483 7.26 21.33 -38.12
N SER A 484 7.69 20.85 -39.30
CA SER A 484 7.85 21.64 -40.52
C SER A 484 6.57 22.37 -40.92
N PRO A 485 6.64 23.64 -41.31
CA PRO A 485 5.52 24.40 -41.88
C PRO A 485 4.86 23.73 -43.08
N ASP A 486 5.63 23.01 -43.89
CA ASP A 486 5.12 22.27 -45.07
C ASP A 486 4.17 21.14 -44.68
N ALA A 487 4.25 20.66 -43.45
CA ALA A 487 3.38 19.64 -42.88
C ALA A 487 2.29 20.25 -41.93
N GLY A 488 2.04 21.54 -41.97
CA GLY A 488 1.10 22.23 -41.12
C GLY A 488 1.65 22.58 -39.73
N GLY A 489 2.94 22.41 -39.49
CA GLY A 489 3.64 22.79 -38.26
C GLY A 489 4.18 24.23 -38.31
N THR A 490 5.20 24.50 -37.50
CA THR A 490 5.83 25.80 -37.38
C THR A 490 7.35 25.71 -37.51
N THR A 491 7.99 26.82 -37.89
CA THR A 491 9.46 26.93 -37.78
C THR A 491 9.81 27.23 -36.33
N LEU A 492 10.72 26.42 -35.76
CA LEU A 492 11.24 26.67 -34.42
C LEU A 492 12.31 27.78 -34.50
N GLU A 493 12.15 28.80 -33.69
CA GLU A 493 13.08 29.94 -33.55
C GLU A 493 14.03 29.78 -32.34
N ALA A 494 13.80 28.76 -31.51
CA ALA A 494 14.60 28.42 -30.34
C ALA A 494 14.50 26.92 -30.06
N SER A 495 15.44 26.40 -29.25
CA SER A 495 15.44 25.03 -28.73
C SER A 495 15.07 25.03 -27.25
N TYR A 496 14.70 23.85 -26.70
CA TYR A 496 14.48 23.69 -25.26
C TYR A 496 15.75 24.04 -24.48
N GLY A 497 15.59 24.82 -23.42
CA GLY A 497 16.72 25.25 -22.57
C GLY A 497 17.48 26.48 -23.09
N ASP A 498 17.17 26.96 -24.31
CA ASP A 498 17.82 28.18 -24.79
C ASP A 498 17.53 29.33 -23.83
N GLY A 499 18.58 29.98 -23.36
CA GLY A 499 18.52 31.15 -22.49
C GLY A 499 18.24 32.43 -23.25
N VAL A 500 17.84 33.46 -22.54
CA VAL A 500 17.72 34.83 -23.06
C VAL A 500 19.02 35.57 -22.80
N GLU A 501 19.64 36.10 -23.88
CA GLU A 501 20.78 36.98 -23.73
C GLU A 501 20.35 38.31 -23.11
N ILE A 502 20.66 38.51 -21.81
CA ILE A 502 20.36 39.73 -21.10
C ILE A 502 21.48 40.73 -21.35
N THR A 503 21.23 41.72 -22.19
CA THR A 503 22.23 42.72 -22.59
C THR A 503 22.25 43.98 -21.72
N ARG A 504 21.19 44.23 -20.93
CA ARG A 504 21.09 45.46 -20.13
C ARG A 504 20.07 45.32 -19.02
N PHE A 505 20.43 45.77 -17.80
CA PHE A 505 19.52 46.04 -16.72
C PHE A 505 19.36 47.56 -16.52
N GLU A 506 18.12 48.04 -16.40
CA GLU A 506 17.79 49.40 -16.04
C GLU A 506 17.02 49.42 -14.72
N GLY A 507 17.45 50.22 -13.75
CA GLY A 507 16.75 50.40 -12.47
C GLY A 507 17.59 51.18 -11.46
N THR A 508 17.00 51.51 -10.33
CA THR A 508 17.66 52.18 -9.22
C THR A 508 17.97 51.18 -8.12
N GLY A 509 19.20 50.67 -8.15
CA GLY A 509 19.76 49.86 -7.08
C GLY A 509 19.14 48.45 -6.94
N ASN A 510 19.83 47.54 -6.36
CA ASN A 510 19.41 46.16 -6.13
C ASN A 510 19.09 45.88 -4.65
N GLY A 511 18.95 46.89 -3.83
CA GLY A 511 18.55 46.72 -2.44
C GLY A 511 19.55 45.98 -1.55
N GLY A 512 20.80 45.84 -1.98
CA GLY A 512 21.83 45.20 -1.18
C GLY A 512 21.98 43.69 -1.37
N ASN A 513 21.31 43.10 -2.38
CA ASN A 513 21.55 41.70 -2.75
C ASN A 513 22.94 41.53 -3.38
N ALA A 514 23.73 40.60 -2.86
CA ALA A 514 25.00 40.21 -3.46
C ALA A 514 24.69 39.32 -4.69
N LEU A 515 25.00 39.81 -5.88
CA LEU A 515 24.98 39.02 -7.10
C LEU A 515 26.40 38.51 -7.37
N GLU A 516 26.56 37.21 -7.52
CA GLU A 516 27.88 36.63 -7.83
C GLU A 516 28.01 36.42 -9.32
N LEU A 517 28.95 37.17 -9.91
CA LEU A 517 29.30 37.04 -11.31
C LEU A 517 30.14 35.76 -11.53
N SER A 518 29.89 35.08 -12.63
CA SER A 518 30.73 33.94 -13.01
C SER A 518 32.18 34.35 -13.24
N PRO A 519 33.14 33.42 -13.05
CA PRO A 519 34.56 33.69 -13.34
C PRO A 519 34.81 34.18 -14.77
N ALA A 520 34.00 33.71 -15.74
CA ALA A 520 34.08 34.15 -17.12
C ALA A 520 33.74 35.63 -17.27
N THR A 521 32.68 36.10 -16.59
CA THR A 521 32.28 37.51 -16.58
C THR A 521 33.31 38.39 -15.85
N ILE A 522 33.81 37.93 -14.71
CA ILE A 522 34.86 38.64 -13.94
C ILE A 522 36.11 38.83 -14.82
N ASN A 523 36.58 37.78 -15.48
CA ASN A 523 37.74 37.86 -16.37
C ASN A 523 37.48 38.81 -17.57
N ALA A 524 36.29 38.75 -18.18
CA ALA A 524 35.91 39.65 -19.27
C ALA A 524 35.94 41.12 -18.83
N ILE A 525 35.49 41.44 -17.61
CA ILE A 525 35.57 42.79 -17.03
C ILE A 525 37.01 43.21 -16.81
N LEU A 526 37.83 42.33 -16.24
CA LEU A 526 39.22 42.64 -15.92
C LEU A 526 40.10 42.80 -17.14
N GLU A 527 39.83 42.06 -18.21
CA GLU A 527 40.60 42.09 -19.48
C GLU A 527 40.16 43.20 -20.43
N SER A 528 38.95 43.73 -20.28
CA SER A 528 38.48 44.83 -21.11
C SER A 528 39.12 46.16 -20.76
N SER A 529 39.41 46.99 -21.77
CA SER A 529 40.09 48.29 -21.60
C SER A 529 39.21 49.32 -20.85
N ASP A 530 37.91 49.13 -20.82
CA ASP A 530 36.92 50.02 -20.17
C ASP A 530 36.33 49.36 -18.90
N HIS A 531 36.84 48.18 -18.49
CA HIS A 531 36.37 47.40 -17.36
C HIS A 531 34.86 47.13 -17.36
N ARG A 532 34.33 46.77 -18.53
CA ARG A 532 32.92 46.41 -18.73
C ARG A 532 32.78 45.10 -19.48
N ALA A 533 31.74 44.38 -19.15
CA ALA A 533 31.25 43.25 -19.93
C ALA A 533 29.80 43.55 -20.40
N MET A 534 29.53 43.20 -21.65
CA MET A 534 28.18 43.43 -22.25
C MET A 534 27.23 42.30 -21.90
N ASN A 535 27.75 41.09 -21.75
CA ASN A 535 26.94 39.90 -21.43
C ASN A 535 27.43 39.41 -20.06
N LEU A 536 26.55 39.57 -19.07
CA LEU A 536 26.87 39.13 -17.71
C LEU A 536 26.31 37.75 -17.49
N SER A 537 27.17 36.82 -17.10
CA SER A 537 26.77 35.54 -16.56
C SER A 537 27.07 35.50 -15.06
N TYR A 538 26.29 34.71 -14.34
CA TYR A 538 26.35 34.60 -12.90
C TYR A 538 26.68 33.18 -12.49
N GLU A 539 27.16 32.97 -11.25
CA GLU A 539 27.18 31.67 -10.62
C GLU A 539 25.74 31.11 -10.56
N SER A 540 25.61 29.78 -10.60
CA SER A 540 24.31 29.10 -10.60
C SER A 540 23.45 29.53 -9.41
N GLY A 541 22.24 30.02 -9.68
CA GLY A 541 21.33 30.52 -8.65
C GLY A 541 21.70 31.88 -8.03
N GLN A 542 22.74 32.55 -8.52
CA GLN A 542 23.23 33.85 -8.00
C GLN A 542 22.94 35.03 -8.93
N GLY A 543 22.26 34.79 -10.03
CA GLY A 543 21.84 35.83 -10.95
C GLY A 543 20.49 36.46 -10.57
N PRO A 544 20.17 37.63 -11.14
CA PRO A 544 18.91 38.32 -10.84
C PRO A 544 17.70 37.61 -11.44
N ILE A 545 17.87 36.90 -12.55
CA ILE A 545 16.81 36.18 -13.28
C ILE A 545 17.47 35.14 -14.16
N ASP A 546 16.93 33.92 -14.12
CA ASP A 546 17.19 32.89 -15.10
C ASP A 546 15.93 32.67 -15.95
N ILE A 547 16.08 32.73 -17.28
CA ILE A 547 14.98 32.55 -18.23
C ILE A 547 15.41 31.56 -19.28
N SER A 548 14.69 30.45 -19.38
CA SER A 548 14.92 29.43 -20.40
C SER A 548 13.64 29.10 -21.19
N VAL A 549 13.85 28.68 -22.43
CA VAL A 549 12.76 28.24 -23.30
C VAL A 549 12.27 26.87 -22.87
N VAL A 550 11.00 26.79 -22.48
CA VAL A 550 10.33 25.53 -22.09
C VAL A 550 9.51 24.95 -23.25
N ASP A 551 8.84 25.80 -24.04
CA ASP A 551 8.03 25.35 -25.18
C ASP A 551 8.49 26.07 -26.47
N PRO A 552 9.42 25.47 -27.24
CA PRO A 552 9.96 26.08 -28.46
C PRO A 552 8.89 26.39 -29.52
N VAL A 553 7.79 25.64 -29.54
CA VAL A 553 6.69 25.81 -30.50
C VAL A 553 5.94 27.12 -30.27
N LYS A 554 5.95 27.65 -29.06
CA LYS A 554 5.24 28.86 -28.67
C LYS A 554 6.09 30.13 -28.70
N ILE A 555 7.37 30.04 -29.04
CA ILE A 555 8.26 31.20 -29.08
C ILE A 555 8.05 31.94 -30.39
N PRO A 556 7.45 33.14 -30.41
CA PRO A 556 7.35 33.93 -31.64
C PRO A 556 8.66 34.63 -31.92
N LYS A 557 8.95 34.87 -33.20
CA LYS A 557 10.06 35.72 -33.60
C LYS A 557 9.83 37.17 -33.21
N GLY A 558 10.70 37.74 -32.37
CA GLY A 558 10.53 39.13 -31.93
C GLY A 558 11.56 39.54 -30.88
N THR A 559 11.44 40.77 -30.45
CA THR A 559 12.19 41.35 -29.34
C THR A 559 11.27 41.37 -28.12
N PHE A 560 11.72 40.86 -27.01
CA PHE A 560 10.93 40.79 -25.78
C PHE A 560 11.49 41.76 -24.75
N MET A 561 10.59 42.32 -23.93
CA MET A 561 10.97 43.09 -22.76
C MET A 561 10.40 42.44 -21.51
N LEU A 562 11.27 42.03 -20.61
CA LEU A 562 10.91 41.58 -19.26
C LEU A 562 10.84 42.80 -18.34
N LYS A 563 9.73 42.96 -17.65
CA LYS A 563 9.53 44.03 -16.67
C LYS A 563 9.19 43.41 -15.31
N LEU A 564 10.03 43.67 -14.32
CA LEU A 564 9.71 43.40 -12.92
C LEU A 564 8.75 44.47 -12.39
N MET A 565 7.68 44.04 -11.78
CA MET A 565 6.70 44.91 -11.15
C MET A 565 6.56 44.52 -9.68
N GLU A 566 6.11 45.44 -8.85
CA GLU A 566 5.75 45.13 -7.47
C GLU A 566 4.67 44.01 -7.46
N PRO A 567 4.74 43.07 -6.49
CA PRO A 567 3.74 42.04 -6.42
C PRO A 567 2.36 42.64 -6.25
N VAL A 568 1.40 42.19 -7.05
CA VAL A 568 -0.01 42.55 -6.87
C VAL A 568 -0.48 41.81 -5.61
N VAL A 569 -0.71 42.59 -4.53
CA VAL A 569 -1.35 42.03 -3.33
C VAL A 569 -2.80 41.75 -3.71
N THR A 570 -3.13 40.52 -3.99
CA THR A 570 -4.52 40.05 -4.07
C THR A 570 -5.06 39.94 -2.65
N ASN A 571 -5.97 40.88 -2.30
CA ASN A 571 -6.73 40.79 -1.05
C ASN A 571 -7.68 39.60 -1.04
#